data_218f28c7d7477de40a0b85d303b94b7a
#
_entry.id   218f28c7d7477de40a0b85d303b94b7a
#
_cell.length_a   1.000
_cell.length_b   1.000
_cell.length_c   1.000
_cell.angle_alpha   90.00
_cell.angle_beta   90.00
_cell.angle_gamma   90.00
#
_symmetry.space_group_name_H-M   'P 1'
#
loop_
_entity.id
_entity.type
_entity.pdbx_description
1 polymer ?
#
loop_
_entity_poly.entity_id
_entity_poly.type
_entity_poly.pdbx_seq_one_letter_code
_entity_poly.pdbx_strand_id
1 'polypeptide(L)'
;MKEFIKDNSSEIQKEPLNKVKCLIWDLDNTVWDGAILEQNLNEIQIKNGLISVLKEMEDRGIVNAIASKNNKEEGLKALKHFGIEKFFLFPKISWNPKSQSVLEIASEMNISLDNLAFIDDSKFELEEVKMNFPQVRTYDASQYLSLTQFPEFKADLNTLGSKRKSYYKNESRRKSTFQSFGDNYISFLKHCDIRLSIHPLDAKYFERVYELTQRTNQMNFSGRRYQKNDIEELMNEKHLDSYVLDCEDKFGKYGIIGFAIIDSASNTIKDLMFSCRIQSKRIEHAFLSFCLKKYLGEKDFHVEFLKTDRNKFSAQVFEDLNFETLKITGSKHHLIFKKSKAIPEEKIIKVSYFEAK
;
A
#
# COMPACT_ATOMS: atom_id res chain seq x y z
N MET A 1 24.16 44.65 -29.22
CA MET A 1 24.31 43.21 -29.19
C MET A 1 25.05 42.84 -27.91
N LYS A 2 24.32 42.48 -26.87
CA LYS A 2 24.87 41.91 -25.63
C LYS A 2 24.14 40.61 -25.45
N GLU A 3 24.83 39.49 -25.63
CA GLU A 3 24.35 38.13 -25.36
C GLU A 3 24.24 37.92 -23.88
N PHE A 4 23.05 37.56 -23.44
CA PHE A 4 22.78 37.04 -22.08
C PHE A 4 23.15 35.56 -22.07
N ILE A 5 24.29 35.25 -21.50
CA ILE A 5 24.66 33.91 -21.12
C ILE A 5 23.78 33.58 -19.88
N LYS A 6 22.78 32.74 -20.06
CA LYS A 6 22.06 32.09 -18.94
C LYS A 6 22.94 30.97 -18.39
N ASP A 7 23.46 31.23 -17.23
CA ASP A 7 24.14 30.23 -16.40
C ASP A 7 23.11 29.17 -15.92
N ASN A 8 23.11 28.02 -16.57
CA ASN A 8 22.35 26.87 -16.18
C ASN A 8 23.17 26.08 -15.12
N SER A 9 23.27 26.62 -13.93
CA SER A 9 23.61 25.82 -12.78
C SER A 9 22.44 24.87 -12.47
N SER A 10 22.52 23.64 -12.97
CA SER A 10 21.63 22.55 -12.66
C SER A 10 21.69 22.29 -11.14
N GLU A 11 20.73 22.86 -10.41
CA GLU A 11 20.37 22.34 -9.10
C GLU A 11 20.00 20.86 -9.28
N ILE A 12 20.89 19.99 -8.82
CA ILE A 12 20.59 18.57 -8.65
C ILE A 12 19.45 18.54 -7.63
N GLN A 13 18.22 18.43 -8.10
CA GLN A 13 17.07 18.14 -7.26
C GLN A 13 17.38 16.80 -6.57
N LYS A 14 17.77 16.85 -5.28
CA LYS A 14 17.86 15.66 -4.45
C LYS A 14 16.47 15.03 -4.48
N GLU A 15 16.38 13.84 -5.07
CA GLU A 15 15.14 13.05 -4.98
C GLU A 15 14.66 13.02 -3.52
N PRO A 16 13.36 13.22 -3.27
CA PRO A 16 12.84 13.23 -1.90
C PRO A 16 13.19 11.90 -1.25
N LEU A 17 13.90 11.97 -0.12
CA LEU A 17 14.35 10.80 0.62
C LEU A 17 13.13 9.91 0.91
N ASN A 18 13.09 8.69 0.34
CA ASN A 18 11.96 7.78 0.56
C ASN A 18 11.84 7.47 2.06
N LYS A 19 10.65 7.65 2.61
CA LYS A 19 10.40 7.43 4.04
C LYS A 19 10.41 5.95 4.39
N VAL A 20 10.95 5.63 5.55
CA VAL A 20 10.90 4.29 6.12
C VAL A 20 9.45 3.93 6.46
N LYS A 21 9.01 2.76 6.04
CA LYS A 21 7.69 2.18 6.35
C LYS A 21 7.79 0.97 7.28
N CYS A 22 8.95 0.32 7.31
CA CYS A 22 9.22 -0.78 8.20
C CYS A 22 10.66 -0.70 8.72
N LEU A 23 10.82 -0.80 10.04
CA LEU A 23 12.08 -0.96 10.72
C LEU A 23 12.21 -2.42 11.16
N ILE A 24 13.26 -3.08 10.68
CA ILE A 24 13.56 -4.47 10.95
C ILE A 24 14.63 -4.53 12.03
N TRP A 25 14.36 -5.22 13.11
CA TRP A 25 15.21 -5.34 14.28
C TRP A 25 15.88 -6.70 14.36
N ASP A 26 17.15 -6.76 14.63
CA ASP A 26 17.75 -7.92 15.27
C ASP A 26 17.31 -8.01 16.75
N LEU A 27 17.59 -9.10 17.44
CA LEU A 27 17.17 -9.34 18.82
C LEU A 27 18.33 -9.22 19.82
N ASP A 28 19.26 -10.17 19.82
CA ASP A 28 20.36 -10.24 20.77
C ASP A 28 21.27 -9.02 20.67
N ASN A 29 21.66 -8.42 21.79
CA ASN A 29 22.42 -7.17 21.86
C ASN A 29 21.82 -5.96 21.11
N THR A 30 20.65 -6.12 20.47
CA THR A 30 19.95 -5.07 19.73
C THR A 30 18.67 -4.64 20.43
N VAL A 31 17.74 -5.57 20.72
CA VAL A 31 16.48 -5.33 21.45
C VAL A 31 16.72 -5.44 22.97
N TRP A 32 17.57 -6.33 23.38
CA TRP A 32 17.99 -6.56 24.76
C TRP A 32 19.51 -6.70 24.86
N ASP A 33 20.03 -6.63 26.06
CA ASP A 33 21.45 -6.83 26.34
C ASP A 33 21.69 -8.31 26.61
N GLY A 34 22.60 -8.95 25.85
CA GLY A 34 22.95 -10.36 25.94
C GLY A 34 22.33 -11.22 24.84
N ALA A 35 22.65 -12.52 24.87
CA ALA A 35 22.19 -13.52 23.92
C ALA A 35 21.33 -14.59 24.61
N ILE A 36 20.10 -14.81 24.14
CA ILE A 36 19.10 -15.67 24.82
C ILE A 36 19.50 -17.16 24.86
N LEU A 37 20.41 -17.60 24.00
CA LEU A 37 20.91 -18.97 24.01
C LEU A 37 22.09 -19.18 24.98
N GLU A 38 22.69 -18.10 25.47
CA GLU A 38 23.88 -18.14 26.33
C GLU A 38 23.57 -17.80 27.79
N GLN A 39 22.40 -17.20 28.07
CA GLN A 39 22.02 -16.69 29.38
C GLN A 39 20.58 -17.04 29.73
N ASN A 40 20.26 -17.03 31.05
CA ASN A 40 18.87 -17.15 31.48
C ASN A 40 18.07 -15.90 31.13
N LEU A 41 16.84 -16.06 30.66
CA LEU A 41 15.93 -14.93 30.32
C LEU A 41 15.74 -13.95 31.49
N ASN A 42 15.84 -14.42 32.74
CA ASN A 42 15.73 -13.55 33.91
C ASN A 42 16.96 -12.64 34.16
N GLU A 43 18.07 -12.92 33.50
CA GLU A 43 19.31 -12.15 33.57
C GLU A 43 19.43 -11.14 32.42
N ILE A 44 18.64 -11.34 31.38
CA ILE A 44 18.58 -10.48 30.19
C ILE A 44 17.66 -9.28 30.46
N GLN A 45 18.06 -8.11 30.01
CA GLN A 45 17.29 -6.88 30.17
C GLN A 45 17.03 -6.20 28.81
N ILE A 46 15.79 -5.76 28.62
CA ILE A 46 15.45 -4.90 27.44
C ILE A 46 16.28 -3.62 27.51
N LYS A 47 16.81 -3.18 26.39
CA LYS A 47 17.55 -1.91 26.30
C LYS A 47 16.70 -0.75 26.79
N ASN A 48 17.31 0.11 27.59
CA ASN A 48 16.62 1.24 28.23
C ASN A 48 16.00 2.18 27.18
N GLY A 49 14.73 2.53 27.35
CA GLY A 49 14.00 3.40 26.40
C GLY A 49 13.52 2.73 25.11
N LEU A 50 13.88 1.47 24.83
CA LEU A 50 13.48 0.78 23.60
C LEU A 50 11.95 0.75 23.40
N ILE A 51 11.18 0.46 24.46
CA ILE A 51 9.72 0.40 24.37
C ILE A 51 9.13 1.75 23.90
N SER A 52 9.73 2.87 24.31
CA SER A 52 9.31 4.19 23.85
C SER A 52 9.60 4.38 22.36
N VAL A 53 10.76 3.93 21.88
CA VAL A 53 11.10 3.96 20.45
C VAL A 53 10.14 3.10 19.62
N LEU A 54 9.86 1.88 20.06
CA LEU A 54 8.92 0.97 19.36
C LEU A 54 7.52 1.59 19.26
N LYS A 55 7.01 2.21 20.32
CA LYS A 55 5.73 2.92 20.32
C LYS A 55 5.76 4.11 19.38
N GLU A 56 6.80 4.93 19.43
CA GLU A 56 6.92 6.10 18.57
C GLU A 56 6.99 5.72 17.09
N MET A 57 7.68 4.63 16.73
CA MET A 57 7.66 4.11 15.37
C MET A 57 6.24 3.72 14.95
N GLU A 58 5.48 3.02 15.81
CA GLU A 58 4.08 2.69 15.53
C GLU A 58 3.20 3.94 15.35
N ASP A 59 3.35 4.94 16.20
CA ASP A 59 2.58 6.20 16.13
C ASP A 59 2.89 6.97 14.84
N ARG A 60 4.12 6.88 14.35
CA ARG A 60 4.54 7.40 13.04
C ARG A 60 4.11 6.53 11.86
N GLY A 61 3.48 5.38 12.13
CA GLY A 61 3.04 4.42 11.11
C GLY A 61 4.15 3.58 10.52
N ILE A 62 5.27 3.46 11.21
CA ILE A 62 6.36 2.58 10.85
C ILE A 62 6.14 1.23 11.54
N VAL A 63 6.15 0.17 10.76
CA VAL A 63 5.99 -1.20 11.27
C VAL A 63 7.33 -1.67 11.84
N ASN A 64 7.32 -2.24 13.04
CA ASN A 64 8.46 -2.95 13.57
C ASN A 64 8.38 -4.44 13.16
N ALA A 65 9.42 -4.98 12.55
CA ALA A 65 9.56 -6.38 12.18
C ALA A 65 10.85 -6.96 12.80
N ILE A 66 11.03 -8.27 12.72
CA ILE A 66 12.21 -8.95 13.27
C ILE A 66 12.93 -9.72 12.18
N ALA A 67 14.26 -9.61 12.13
CA ALA A 67 15.16 -10.51 11.42
C ALA A 67 16.30 -10.89 12.37
N SER A 68 16.30 -12.09 12.94
CA SER A 68 17.29 -12.51 13.92
C SER A 68 17.82 -13.91 13.63
N LYS A 69 19.12 -14.11 13.80
CA LYS A 69 19.76 -15.41 13.78
C LYS A 69 19.66 -16.04 15.16
N ASN A 70 18.61 -16.83 15.36
CA ASN A 70 18.32 -17.43 16.65
C ASN A 70 17.43 -18.67 16.51
N ASN A 71 17.24 -19.41 17.60
CA ASN A 71 16.18 -20.40 17.69
C ASN A 71 14.81 -19.71 17.73
N LYS A 72 13.93 -20.11 16.83
CA LYS A 72 12.62 -19.44 16.65
C LYS A 72 11.74 -19.53 17.91
N GLU A 73 11.71 -20.69 18.55
CA GLU A 73 10.85 -20.92 19.74
C GLU A 73 11.36 -20.09 20.92
N GLU A 74 12.67 -20.10 21.17
CA GLU A 74 13.27 -19.31 22.25
C GLU A 74 13.15 -17.81 21.98
N GLY A 75 13.35 -17.33 20.77
CA GLY A 75 13.16 -15.94 20.40
C GLY A 75 11.72 -15.46 20.63
N LEU A 76 10.72 -16.23 20.19
CA LEU A 76 9.31 -15.91 20.44
C LEU A 76 8.95 -15.96 21.94
N LYS A 77 9.51 -16.91 22.69
CA LYS A 77 9.35 -17.01 24.14
C LYS A 77 9.93 -15.79 24.86
N ALA A 78 11.11 -15.34 24.45
CA ALA A 78 11.74 -14.14 24.98
C ALA A 78 10.89 -12.89 24.73
N LEU A 79 10.40 -12.68 23.50
CA LEU A 79 9.52 -11.55 23.17
C LEU A 79 8.24 -11.53 24.04
N LYS A 80 7.69 -12.72 24.32
CA LYS A 80 6.51 -12.86 25.19
C LYS A 80 6.86 -12.63 26.67
N HIS A 81 7.98 -13.15 27.13
CA HIS A 81 8.47 -12.95 28.49
C HIS A 81 8.64 -11.45 28.80
N PHE A 82 9.19 -10.69 27.87
CA PHE A 82 9.36 -9.24 27.99
C PHE A 82 8.08 -8.44 27.67
N GLY A 83 6.99 -9.07 27.22
CA GLY A 83 5.73 -8.39 26.89
C GLY A 83 5.80 -7.46 25.68
N ILE A 84 6.79 -7.66 24.78
CA ILE A 84 7.06 -6.80 23.62
C ILE A 84 6.64 -7.44 22.29
N GLU A 85 6.19 -8.69 22.27
CA GLU A 85 5.76 -9.37 21.05
C GLU A 85 4.69 -8.59 20.27
N LYS A 86 3.87 -7.84 21.00
CA LYS A 86 2.79 -7.02 20.43
C LYS A 86 3.29 -5.90 19.51
N PHE A 87 4.52 -5.46 19.63
CA PHE A 87 5.10 -4.40 18.79
C PHE A 87 5.55 -4.91 17.43
N PHE A 88 5.84 -6.19 17.32
CA PHE A 88 6.46 -6.76 16.12
C PHE A 88 5.46 -7.47 15.21
N LEU A 89 5.67 -7.32 13.90
CA LEU A 89 5.04 -8.12 12.85
C LEU A 89 6.13 -8.87 12.08
N PHE A 90 5.74 -9.97 11.44
CA PHE A 90 6.63 -10.74 10.55
C PHE A 90 7.94 -11.18 11.21
N PRO A 91 7.92 -11.85 12.37
CA PRO A 91 9.16 -12.30 13.00
C PRO A 91 9.84 -13.37 12.14
N LYS A 92 10.98 -13.02 11.54
CA LYS A 92 11.89 -13.91 10.81
C LYS A 92 13.04 -14.27 11.75
N ILE A 93 12.84 -15.35 12.50
CA ILE A 93 13.85 -15.87 13.42
C ILE A 93 14.30 -17.20 12.87
N SER A 94 15.54 -17.27 12.37
CA SER A 94 16.14 -18.47 11.76
C SER A 94 17.64 -18.26 11.62
N TRP A 95 18.38 -19.29 11.22
CA TRP A 95 19.82 -19.22 10.97
C TRP A 95 20.18 -18.78 9.53
N ASN A 96 19.18 -18.39 8.74
CA ASN A 96 19.40 -17.90 7.37
C ASN A 96 20.10 -16.52 7.37
N PRO A 97 20.72 -16.11 6.24
CA PRO A 97 21.24 -14.77 6.07
C PRO A 97 20.16 -13.70 6.36
N LYS A 98 20.56 -12.58 6.96
CA LYS A 98 19.64 -11.46 7.29
C LYS A 98 19.01 -10.85 6.03
N SER A 99 19.74 -10.77 4.92
CA SER A 99 19.22 -10.32 3.62
C SER A 99 18.02 -11.14 3.15
N GLN A 100 18.03 -12.46 3.34
CA GLN A 100 16.88 -13.30 3.01
C GLN A 100 15.66 -12.92 3.86
N SER A 101 15.84 -12.74 5.16
CA SER A 101 14.76 -12.32 6.08
C SER A 101 14.22 -10.95 5.71
N VAL A 102 15.08 -10.00 5.33
CA VAL A 102 14.71 -8.66 4.86
C VAL A 102 13.87 -8.75 3.59
N LEU A 103 14.28 -9.57 2.62
CA LEU A 103 13.54 -9.78 1.37
C LEU A 103 12.15 -10.41 1.61
N GLU A 104 12.08 -11.40 2.51
CA GLU A 104 10.81 -12.03 2.88
C GLU A 104 9.86 -11.02 3.53
N ILE A 105 10.34 -10.17 4.43
CA ILE A 105 9.54 -9.11 5.07
C ILE A 105 9.04 -8.11 4.02
N ALA A 106 9.90 -7.67 3.09
CA ALA A 106 9.51 -6.78 2.00
C ALA A 106 8.38 -7.39 1.16
N SER A 107 8.51 -8.66 0.80
CA SER A 107 7.52 -9.42 0.03
C SER A 107 6.20 -9.60 0.79
N GLU A 108 6.25 -9.92 2.09
CA GLU A 108 5.04 -10.08 2.90
C GLU A 108 4.27 -8.78 3.06
N MET A 109 5.00 -7.66 3.18
CA MET A 109 4.42 -6.32 3.26
C MET A 109 4.04 -5.72 1.90
N ASN A 110 4.50 -6.32 0.80
CA ASN A 110 4.37 -5.77 -0.55
C ASN A 110 4.86 -4.31 -0.62
N ILE A 111 6.08 -4.07 -0.12
CA ILE A 111 6.73 -2.75 -0.15
C ILE A 111 8.11 -2.85 -0.79
N SER A 112 8.55 -1.74 -1.36
CA SER A 112 9.88 -1.63 -1.96
C SER A 112 10.97 -1.62 -0.89
N LEU A 113 12.14 -2.19 -1.20
CA LEU A 113 13.29 -2.31 -0.29
C LEU A 113 13.81 -0.95 0.19
N ASP A 114 13.66 0.11 -0.59
CA ASP A 114 14.02 1.49 -0.23
C ASP A 114 13.14 2.10 0.87
N ASN A 115 12.03 1.43 1.22
CA ASN A 115 11.16 1.78 2.35
C ASN A 115 11.49 0.98 3.63
N LEU A 116 12.54 0.17 3.60
CA LEU A 116 13.02 -0.60 4.75
C LEU A 116 14.21 0.06 5.42
N ALA A 117 14.30 -0.16 6.73
CA ALA A 117 15.48 0.07 7.53
C ALA A 117 15.78 -1.20 8.34
N PHE A 118 17.03 -1.50 8.55
CA PHE A 118 17.51 -2.65 9.32
C PHE A 118 18.47 -2.18 10.40
N ILE A 119 18.32 -2.67 11.63
CA ILE A 119 19.15 -2.35 12.78
C ILE A 119 19.69 -3.61 13.41
N ASP A 120 21.00 -3.64 13.67
CA ASP A 120 21.73 -4.81 14.16
C ASP A 120 22.99 -4.34 14.91
N ASP A 121 23.48 -5.10 15.90
CA ASP A 121 24.74 -4.82 16.61
C ASP A 121 25.96 -5.35 15.83
N SER A 122 25.76 -6.30 14.95
CA SER A 122 26.80 -6.92 14.13
C SER A 122 27.08 -6.12 12.87
N LYS A 123 28.28 -5.54 12.77
CA LYS A 123 28.72 -4.88 11.52
C LYS A 123 28.74 -5.82 10.33
N PHE A 124 29.00 -7.13 10.55
CA PHE A 124 28.99 -8.12 9.50
C PHE A 124 27.56 -8.27 8.91
N GLU A 125 26.54 -8.36 9.77
CA GLU A 125 25.14 -8.50 9.32
C GLU A 125 24.64 -7.22 8.62
N LEU A 126 25.04 -6.05 9.13
CA LEU A 126 24.72 -4.77 8.49
C LEU A 126 25.31 -4.68 7.07
N GLU A 127 26.58 -5.07 6.90
CA GLU A 127 27.24 -5.06 5.59
C GLU A 127 26.68 -6.17 4.66
N GLU A 128 26.32 -7.34 5.20
CA GLU A 128 25.68 -8.42 4.43
C GLU A 128 24.36 -7.94 3.80
N VAL A 129 23.51 -7.28 4.59
CA VAL A 129 22.26 -6.72 4.08
C VAL A 129 22.51 -5.59 3.08
N LYS A 130 23.45 -4.70 3.35
CA LYS A 130 23.80 -3.56 2.49
C LYS A 130 24.40 -4.00 1.15
N MET A 131 25.24 -5.03 1.14
CA MET A 131 25.82 -5.57 -0.09
C MET A 131 24.77 -6.21 -1.00
N ASN A 132 23.81 -6.94 -0.42
CA ASN A 132 22.74 -7.57 -1.18
C ASN A 132 21.65 -6.55 -1.62
N PHE A 133 21.38 -5.56 -0.76
CA PHE A 133 20.32 -4.56 -0.97
C PHE A 133 20.81 -3.15 -0.60
N PRO A 134 21.58 -2.48 -1.48
CA PRO A 134 22.14 -1.14 -1.20
C PRO A 134 21.09 -0.08 -0.88
N GLN A 135 19.83 -0.29 -1.30
CA GLN A 135 18.70 0.59 -1.05
C GLN A 135 18.11 0.45 0.36
N VAL A 136 18.40 -0.63 1.10
CA VAL A 136 17.99 -0.80 2.50
C VAL A 136 18.92 0.04 3.39
N ARG A 137 18.34 0.86 4.26
CA ARG A 137 19.10 1.65 5.22
C ARG A 137 19.52 0.76 6.38
N THR A 138 20.80 0.79 6.73
CA THR A 138 21.34 0.00 7.84
C THR A 138 21.78 0.92 8.99
N TYR A 139 21.51 0.53 10.22
CA TYR A 139 21.82 1.28 11.45
C TYR A 139 22.47 0.37 12.47
N ASP A 140 23.51 0.89 13.12
CA ASP A 140 24.13 0.20 14.27
C ASP A 140 23.18 0.23 15.46
N ALA A 141 23.12 -0.87 16.22
CA ALA A 141 22.22 -1.00 17.37
C ALA A 141 22.38 0.12 18.39
N SER A 142 23.58 0.71 18.56
CA SER A 142 23.80 1.85 19.46
C SER A 142 22.99 3.10 19.08
N GLN A 143 22.48 3.19 17.86
CA GLN A 143 21.73 4.34 17.35
C GLN A 143 20.21 4.27 17.64
N TYR A 144 19.71 3.20 18.28
CA TYR A 144 18.26 2.95 18.41
C TYR A 144 17.49 4.13 19.02
N LEU A 145 18.05 4.85 20.00
CA LEU A 145 17.42 6.03 20.61
C LEU A 145 17.36 7.25 19.65
N SER A 146 18.31 7.33 18.72
CA SER A 146 18.44 8.46 17.79
C SER A 146 17.58 8.29 16.53
N LEU A 147 17.07 7.09 16.24
CA LEU A 147 16.33 6.79 15.01
C LEU A 147 15.16 7.73 14.78
N THR A 148 14.45 8.12 15.86
CA THR A 148 13.30 9.01 15.78
C THR A 148 13.65 10.44 15.33
N GLN A 149 14.94 10.80 15.37
CA GLN A 149 15.44 12.13 14.98
C GLN A 149 15.78 12.19 13.48
N PHE A 150 16.00 11.07 12.82
CA PHE A 150 16.38 11.05 11.41
C PHE A 150 15.20 11.39 10.50
N PRO A 151 15.45 12.15 9.40
CA PRO A 151 14.40 12.64 8.51
C PRO A 151 13.53 11.54 7.89
N GLU A 152 14.11 10.38 7.56
CA GLU A 152 13.46 9.23 6.97
C GLU A 152 12.44 8.52 7.87
N PHE A 153 12.56 8.71 9.20
CA PHE A 153 11.62 8.20 10.20
C PHE A 153 10.56 9.23 10.61
N LYS A 154 10.55 10.42 10.02
CA LYS A 154 9.50 11.41 10.32
C LYS A 154 8.13 10.89 9.92
N ALA A 155 7.16 11.10 10.80
CA ALA A 155 5.77 10.69 10.57
C ALA A 155 5.26 11.18 9.21
N ASP A 156 4.54 10.33 8.51
CA ASP A 156 3.61 10.78 7.48
C ASP A 156 2.50 11.55 8.20
N LEU A 157 2.34 12.83 7.91
CA LEU A 157 1.31 13.71 8.50
C LEU A 157 -0.13 13.21 8.25
N ASN A 158 -0.28 12.16 7.47
CA ASN A 158 -1.57 11.55 7.16
C ASN A 158 -1.90 10.44 8.15
N THR A 159 -3.07 10.52 8.72
CA THR A 159 -3.75 9.69 9.74
C THR A 159 -3.70 8.16 9.56
N LEU A 160 -2.90 7.62 8.65
CA LEU A 160 -2.79 6.19 8.33
C LEU A 160 -1.74 5.43 9.14
N GLY A 161 -0.92 6.15 9.91
CA GLY A 161 0.16 5.51 10.68
C GLY A 161 -0.36 4.43 11.61
N SER A 162 -1.28 4.77 12.51
CA SER A 162 -1.87 3.84 13.48
C SER A 162 -2.69 2.70 12.84
N LYS A 163 -3.19 2.90 11.62
CA LYS A 163 -3.98 1.89 10.87
C LYS A 163 -3.10 0.93 10.06
N ARG A 164 -1.82 1.26 9.84
CA ARG A 164 -0.92 0.46 8.98
C ARG A 164 -0.63 -0.91 9.59
N LYS A 165 -0.34 -0.97 10.87
CA LYS A 165 -0.11 -2.25 11.58
C LYS A 165 -1.33 -3.16 11.52
N SER A 166 -2.52 -2.62 11.81
CA SER A 166 -3.78 -3.37 11.71
C SER A 166 -4.02 -3.90 10.31
N TYR A 167 -3.72 -3.09 9.27
CA TYR A 167 -3.80 -3.52 7.89
C TYR A 167 -2.91 -4.74 7.61
N TYR A 168 -1.63 -4.69 7.96
CA TYR A 168 -0.70 -5.80 7.71
C TYR A 168 -1.04 -7.05 8.53
N LYS A 169 -1.52 -6.89 9.76
CA LYS A 169 -2.02 -8.01 10.57
C LYS A 169 -3.20 -8.70 9.89
N ASN A 170 -4.12 -7.92 9.32
CA ASN A 170 -5.26 -8.47 8.60
C ASN A 170 -4.82 -9.12 7.28
N GLU A 171 -3.84 -8.56 6.56
CA GLU A 171 -3.30 -9.15 5.33
C GLU A 171 -2.60 -10.49 5.60
N SER A 172 -1.85 -10.61 6.68
CA SER A 172 -1.25 -11.87 7.12
C SER A 172 -2.32 -12.94 7.40
N ARG A 173 -3.43 -12.56 8.06
CA ARG A 173 -4.58 -13.48 8.28
C ARG A 173 -5.24 -13.91 6.97
N ARG A 174 -5.37 -12.99 5.99
CA ARG A 174 -5.90 -13.33 4.66
C ARG A 174 -5.01 -14.34 3.96
N LYS A 175 -3.69 -14.11 3.96
CA LYS A 175 -2.71 -15.03 3.34
C LYS A 175 -2.78 -16.42 3.96
N SER A 176 -2.79 -16.52 5.30
CA SER A 176 -2.89 -17.81 5.97
C SER A 176 -4.22 -18.52 5.71
N THR A 177 -5.32 -17.77 5.65
CA THR A 177 -6.64 -18.33 5.29
C THR A 177 -6.65 -18.78 3.82
N PHE A 178 -6.04 -18.04 2.90
CA PHE A 178 -5.99 -18.44 1.50
C PHE A 178 -5.31 -19.80 1.30
N GLN A 179 -4.27 -20.10 2.06
CA GLN A 179 -3.59 -21.40 2.00
C GLN A 179 -4.55 -22.59 2.20
N SER A 180 -5.62 -22.43 2.98
CA SER A 180 -6.63 -23.47 3.18
C SER A 180 -7.58 -23.69 2.00
N PHE A 181 -7.56 -22.80 1.00
CA PHE A 181 -8.38 -22.87 -0.22
C PHE A 181 -7.63 -23.51 -1.42
N GLY A 182 -6.34 -23.85 -1.26
CA GLY A 182 -5.50 -24.32 -2.37
C GLY A 182 -5.51 -23.33 -3.53
N ASP A 183 -5.73 -23.81 -4.76
CA ASP A 183 -5.74 -22.97 -5.96
C ASP A 183 -7.10 -22.28 -6.23
N ASN A 184 -8.11 -22.49 -5.36
CA ASN A 184 -9.45 -21.93 -5.60
C ASN A 184 -9.59 -20.49 -5.11
N TYR A 185 -8.96 -19.56 -5.84
CA TYR A 185 -8.95 -18.14 -5.50
C TYR A 185 -10.35 -17.51 -5.46
N ILE A 186 -11.25 -17.89 -6.36
CA ILE A 186 -12.62 -17.34 -6.40
C ILE A 186 -13.41 -17.74 -5.16
N SER A 187 -13.30 -18.97 -4.70
CA SER A 187 -13.94 -19.42 -3.45
C SER A 187 -13.37 -18.69 -2.23
N PHE A 188 -12.06 -18.42 -2.22
CA PHE A 188 -11.44 -17.60 -1.19
C PHE A 188 -11.98 -16.16 -1.20
N LEU A 189 -12.11 -15.50 -2.35
CA LEU A 189 -12.67 -14.15 -2.44
C LEU A 189 -14.12 -14.11 -1.93
N LYS A 190 -14.96 -15.09 -2.29
CA LYS A 190 -16.33 -15.21 -1.75
C LYS A 190 -16.32 -15.37 -0.22
N HIS A 191 -15.38 -16.17 0.30
CA HIS A 191 -15.21 -16.36 1.73
C HIS A 191 -14.77 -15.09 2.47
N CYS A 192 -14.07 -14.18 1.79
CA CYS A 192 -13.65 -12.91 2.39
C CYS A 192 -14.82 -11.97 2.69
N ASP A 193 -15.99 -12.14 2.10
CA ASP A 193 -17.16 -11.27 2.25
C ASP A 193 -16.82 -9.78 1.99
N ILE A 194 -16.21 -9.53 0.83
CA ILE A 194 -15.74 -8.21 0.47
C ILE A 194 -16.93 -7.28 0.18
N ARG A 195 -16.90 -6.07 0.76
CA ARG A 195 -17.92 -5.04 0.63
C ARG A 195 -17.30 -3.77 0.09
N LEU A 196 -17.85 -3.30 -1.01
CA LEU A 196 -17.49 -2.03 -1.65
C LEU A 196 -18.58 -1.01 -1.39
N SER A 197 -18.24 0.08 -0.72
CA SER A 197 -19.11 1.24 -0.51
C SER A 197 -18.69 2.37 -1.46
N ILE A 198 -19.63 2.83 -2.28
CA ILE A 198 -19.44 3.89 -3.26
C ILE A 198 -20.12 5.15 -2.74
N HIS A 199 -19.34 6.21 -2.56
CA HIS A 199 -19.81 7.50 -2.05
C HIS A 199 -19.54 8.59 -3.08
N PRO A 200 -20.39 9.62 -3.19
CA PRO A 200 -20.01 10.84 -3.90
C PRO A 200 -18.80 11.48 -3.20
N LEU A 201 -18.00 12.20 -3.98
CA LEU A 201 -16.88 12.98 -3.45
C LEU A 201 -17.43 14.08 -2.54
N ASP A 202 -16.89 14.17 -1.33
CA ASP A 202 -17.27 15.11 -0.28
C ASP A 202 -15.99 15.61 0.41
N ALA A 203 -16.04 16.79 1.01
CA ALA A 203 -14.94 17.44 1.71
C ALA A 203 -14.27 16.54 2.76
N LYS A 204 -15.02 15.67 3.45
CA LYS A 204 -14.47 14.71 4.43
C LYS A 204 -13.51 13.69 3.84
N TYR A 205 -13.56 13.45 2.51
CA TYR A 205 -12.70 12.51 1.81
C TYR A 205 -11.51 13.19 1.13
N PHE A 206 -11.48 14.50 1.07
CA PHE A 206 -10.56 15.32 0.31
C PHE A 206 -9.10 14.94 0.50
N GLU A 207 -8.58 15.00 1.73
CA GLU A 207 -7.17 14.71 2.02
C GLU A 207 -6.79 13.27 1.63
N ARG A 208 -7.71 12.33 1.81
CA ARG A 208 -7.45 10.94 1.46
C ARG A 208 -7.48 10.71 -0.06
N VAL A 209 -8.38 11.36 -0.78
CA VAL A 209 -8.42 11.32 -2.25
C VAL A 209 -7.15 11.96 -2.80
N TYR A 210 -6.75 13.13 -2.31
CA TYR A 210 -5.51 13.77 -2.70
C TYR A 210 -4.30 12.84 -2.51
N GLU A 211 -4.16 12.24 -1.33
CA GLU A 211 -3.09 11.27 -1.06
C GLU A 211 -3.12 10.09 -2.07
N LEU A 212 -4.30 9.55 -2.37
CA LEU A 212 -4.47 8.45 -3.31
C LEU A 212 -3.99 8.85 -4.71
N THR A 213 -4.37 10.05 -5.19
CA THR A 213 -3.95 10.55 -6.51
C THR A 213 -2.45 10.73 -6.62
N GLN A 214 -1.76 11.10 -5.52
CA GLN A 214 -0.30 11.26 -5.52
C GLN A 214 0.47 9.94 -5.50
N ARG A 215 -0.08 8.91 -4.86
CA ARG A 215 0.65 7.66 -4.58
C ARG A 215 0.34 6.50 -5.51
N THR A 216 -0.77 6.58 -6.25
CA THR A 216 -1.20 5.47 -7.11
C THR A 216 -0.43 5.48 -8.44
N ASN A 217 0.25 4.37 -8.72
CA ASN A 217 1.00 4.17 -9.97
C ASN A 217 0.43 3.01 -10.80
N GLN A 218 0.40 1.80 -10.22
CA GLN A 218 0.03 0.58 -10.94
C GLN A 218 -1.46 0.50 -11.29
N MET A 219 -2.32 1.06 -10.43
CA MET A 219 -3.78 1.07 -10.64
C MET A 219 -4.30 2.50 -10.88
N ASN A 220 -3.51 3.34 -11.55
CA ASN A 220 -3.92 4.63 -12.07
C ASN A 220 -4.19 4.47 -13.57
N PHE A 221 -5.45 4.53 -13.95
CA PHE A 221 -5.89 4.26 -15.32
C PHE A 221 -5.80 5.48 -16.24
N SER A 222 -5.87 6.69 -15.70
CA SER A 222 -5.75 7.94 -16.47
C SER A 222 -4.34 8.51 -16.54
N GLY A 223 -3.46 8.08 -15.62
CA GLY A 223 -2.13 8.67 -15.45
C GLY A 223 -2.12 10.05 -14.79
N ARG A 224 -3.28 10.60 -14.43
CA ARG A 224 -3.39 11.96 -13.87
C ARG A 224 -2.86 12.03 -12.45
N ARG A 225 -2.40 13.24 -12.09
CA ARG A 225 -2.07 13.69 -10.73
C ARG A 225 -2.83 14.98 -10.48
N TYR A 226 -3.52 15.06 -9.38
CA TYR A 226 -4.35 16.21 -9.03
C TYR A 226 -3.65 17.09 -8.01
N GLN A 227 -3.73 18.41 -8.22
CA GLN A 227 -3.46 19.37 -7.15
C GLN A 227 -4.69 19.46 -6.24
N LYS A 228 -4.54 20.07 -5.07
CA LYS A 228 -5.66 20.22 -4.14
C LYS A 228 -6.82 20.99 -4.75
N ASN A 229 -6.53 22.08 -5.44
CA ASN A 229 -7.54 22.92 -6.11
C ASN A 229 -8.31 22.15 -7.20
N ASP A 230 -7.63 21.26 -7.95
CA ASP A 230 -8.30 20.46 -8.99
C ASP A 230 -9.39 19.57 -8.38
N ILE A 231 -9.16 19.01 -7.18
CA ILE A 231 -10.14 18.15 -6.49
C ILE A 231 -11.31 19.00 -5.96
N GLU A 232 -11.05 20.22 -5.49
CA GLU A 232 -12.11 21.17 -5.08
C GLU A 232 -12.99 21.57 -6.25
N GLU A 233 -12.42 21.81 -7.43
CA GLU A 233 -13.16 22.11 -8.65
C GLU A 233 -14.06 20.95 -9.05
N LEU A 234 -13.58 19.70 -8.99
CA LEU A 234 -14.38 18.51 -9.30
C LEU A 234 -15.62 18.33 -8.44
N MET A 235 -15.61 18.84 -7.19
CA MET A 235 -16.79 18.79 -6.32
C MET A 235 -17.90 19.74 -6.78
N ASN A 236 -17.58 20.75 -7.58
CA ASN A 236 -18.51 21.78 -8.05
C ASN A 236 -19.01 21.56 -9.48
N GLU A 237 -18.41 20.62 -10.23
CA GLU A 237 -18.74 20.34 -11.62
C GLU A 237 -20.00 19.47 -11.76
N LYS A 238 -21.11 20.06 -12.19
CA LYS A 238 -22.43 19.40 -12.22
C LYS A 238 -22.56 18.24 -13.22
N HIS A 239 -21.73 18.20 -14.27
CA HIS A 239 -21.77 17.12 -15.27
C HIS A 239 -20.80 15.97 -14.96
N LEU A 240 -19.97 16.12 -13.92
CA LEU A 240 -19.03 15.12 -13.49
C LEU A 240 -19.52 14.44 -12.20
N ASP A 241 -19.80 13.16 -12.31
CA ASP A 241 -20.03 12.32 -11.13
C ASP A 241 -18.68 11.84 -10.58
N SER A 242 -18.29 12.37 -9.43
CA SER A 242 -17.05 12.02 -8.75
C SER A 242 -17.31 11.06 -7.59
N TYR A 243 -16.65 9.90 -7.60
CA TYR A 243 -16.86 8.82 -6.63
C TYR A 243 -15.63 8.53 -5.79
N VAL A 244 -15.89 8.26 -4.52
CA VAL A 244 -14.92 7.74 -3.55
C VAL A 244 -15.32 6.33 -3.16
N LEU A 245 -14.36 5.42 -3.18
CA LEU A 245 -14.58 3.99 -2.99
C LEU A 245 -13.97 3.56 -1.67
N ASP A 246 -14.80 3.11 -0.72
CA ASP A 246 -14.38 2.52 0.55
C ASP A 246 -14.58 1.01 0.50
N CYS A 247 -13.67 0.27 1.11
CA CYS A 247 -13.69 -1.17 1.07
C CYS A 247 -13.39 -1.78 2.44
N GLU A 248 -14.13 -2.84 2.74
CA GLU A 248 -13.87 -3.71 3.88
C GLU A 248 -14.12 -5.18 3.53
N ASP A 249 -13.59 -6.07 4.34
CA ASP A 249 -13.92 -7.48 4.32
C ASP A 249 -14.03 -8.04 5.75
N LYS A 250 -14.29 -9.32 5.91
CA LYS A 250 -14.41 -9.94 7.25
C LYS A 250 -13.14 -9.87 8.10
N PHE A 251 -11.99 -9.64 7.51
CA PHE A 251 -10.72 -9.50 8.24
C PHE A 251 -10.48 -8.06 8.70
N GLY A 252 -11.10 -7.06 8.03
CA GLY A 252 -11.01 -5.66 8.44
C GLY A 252 -11.14 -4.67 7.31
N LYS A 253 -11.01 -3.39 7.67
CA LYS A 253 -11.18 -2.26 6.75
C LYS A 253 -9.90 -2.00 5.94
N TYR A 254 -10.08 -1.77 4.64
CA TYR A 254 -9.05 -1.18 3.76
C TYR A 254 -9.11 0.35 3.77
N GLY A 255 -10.29 0.92 4.13
CA GLY A 255 -10.60 2.34 4.04
C GLY A 255 -10.77 2.79 2.60
N ILE A 256 -10.61 4.08 2.35
CA ILE A 256 -10.71 4.64 1.00
C ILE A 256 -9.61 4.05 0.11
N ILE A 257 -10.05 3.32 -0.92
CA ILE A 257 -9.19 2.55 -1.82
C ILE A 257 -9.28 2.98 -3.28
N GLY A 258 -10.24 3.82 -3.64
CA GLY A 258 -10.43 4.23 -5.01
C GLY A 258 -11.04 5.60 -5.15
N PHE A 259 -10.85 6.17 -6.33
CA PHE A 259 -11.41 7.43 -6.78
C PHE A 259 -11.74 7.33 -8.27
N ALA A 260 -12.88 7.85 -8.69
CA ALA A 260 -13.30 7.83 -10.08
C ALA A 260 -14.04 9.10 -10.46
N ILE A 261 -13.93 9.50 -11.73
CA ILE A 261 -14.66 10.60 -12.34
C ILE A 261 -15.35 10.10 -13.59
N ILE A 262 -16.66 10.33 -13.66
CA ILE A 262 -17.50 9.95 -14.80
C ILE A 262 -18.18 11.20 -15.33
N ASP A 263 -18.00 11.44 -16.60
CA ASP A 263 -18.79 12.44 -17.34
C ASP A 263 -20.14 11.80 -17.71
N SER A 264 -21.17 12.19 -17.01
CA SER A 264 -22.53 11.64 -17.17
C SER A 264 -23.17 12.09 -18.50
N ALA A 265 -22.75 13.21 -19.08
CA ALA A 265 -23.24 13.68 -20.37
C ALA A 265 -22.74 12.82 -21.54
N SER A 266 -21.49 12.41 -21.49
CA SER A 266 -20.85 11.57 -22.52
C SER A 266 -20.78 10.08 -22.14
N ASN A 267 -21.31 9.65 -21.00
CA ASN A 267 -21.17 8.29 -20.45
C ASN A 267 -19.72 7.80 -20.45
N THR A 268 -18.79 8.63 -20.02
CA THR A 268 -17.34 8.33 -20.12
C THR A 268 -16.66 8.37 -18.77
N ILE A 269 -15.95 7.30 -18.41
CA ILE A 269 -14.98 7.35 -17.30
C ILE A 269 -13.78 8.20 -17.77
N LYS A 270 -13.62 9.37 -17.12
CA LYS A 270 -12.52 10.31 -17.35
C LYS A 270 -11.31 10.02 -16.48
N ASP A 271 -11.55 9.47 -15.29
CA ASP A 271 -10.52 9.04 -14.38
C ASP A 271 -10.96 7.84 -13.53
N LEU A 272 -10.01 6.97 -13.28
CA LEU A 272 -10.21 5.80 -12.43
C LEU A 272 -8.87 5.43 -11.80
N MET A 273 -8.86 5.33 -10.47
CA MET A 273 -7.68 4.87 -9.76
C MET A 273 -8.03 4.09 -8.50
N PHE A 274 -7.18 3.10 -8.20
CA PHE A 274 -7.32 2.28 -7.00
C PHE A 274 -6.00 2.13 -6.27
N SER A 275 -6.04 2.03 -4.98
CA SER A 275 -4.90 1.65 -4.15
C SER A 275 -4.42 0.22 -4.50
N CYS A 276 -3.11 0.00 -4.59
CA CYS A 276 -2.55 -1.33 -4.81
C CYS A 276 -2.94 -2.37 -3.74
N ARG A 277 -3.46 -1.92 -2.59
CA ARG A 277 -3.98 -2.80 -1.52
C ARG A 277 -5.14 -3.69 -1.97
N ILE A 278 -5.86 -3.31 -3.02
CA ILE A 278 -7.01 -4.09 -3.51
C ILE A 278 -6.70 -4.88 -4.78
N GLN A 279 -5.46 -4.85 -5.23
CA GLN A 279 -5.04 -5.60 -6.42
C GLN A 279 -5.46 -7.08 -6.31
N SER A 280 -5.93 -7.64 -7.42
CA SER A 280 -6.46 -9.00 -7.55
C SER A 280 -7.72 -9.32 -6.73
N LYS A 281 -8.35 -8.36 -6.06
CA LYS A 281 -9.56 -8.58 -5.24
C LYS A 281 -10.88 -8.35 -6.00
N ARG A 282 -10.83 -8.12 -7.32
CA ARG A 282 -12.00 -7.90 -8.21
C ARG A 282 -12.85 -6.66 -7.87
N ILE A 283 -12.30 -5.72 -7.12
CA ILE A 283 -13.03 -4.48 -6.74
C ILE A 283 -13.22 -3.58 -7.95
N GLU A 284 -12.24 -3.53 -8.85
CA GLU A 284 -12.32 -2.85 -10.13
C GLU A 284 -13.46 -3.42 -11.01
N HIS A 285 -13.64 -4.74 -11.04
CA HIS A 285 -14.75 -5.39 -11.73
C HIS A 285 -16.11 -4.97 -11.16
N ALA A 286 -16.21 -4.97 -9.82
CA ALA A 286 -17.44 -4.60 -9.13
C ALA A 286 -17.82 -3.14 -9.37
N PHE A 287 -16.84 -2.23 -9.34
CA PHE A 287 -17.08 -0.82 -9.61
C PHE A 287 -17.47 -0.57 -11.07
N LEU A 288 -16.78 -1.17 -12.04
CA LEU A 288 -17.12 -1.04 -13.46
C LEU A 288 -18.50 -1.63 -13.77
N SER A 289 -18.85 -2.79 -13.18
CA SER A 289 -20.20 -3.35 -13.31
C SER A 289 -21.28 -2.43 -12.73
N PHE A 290 -20.99 -1.75 -11.61
CA PHE A 290 -21.85 -0.70 -11.06
C PHE A 290 -22.02 0.47 -12.03
N CYS A 291 -20.93 0.95 -12.63
CA CYS A 291 -20.97 2.05 -13.61
C CYS A 291 -21.80 1.65 -14.83
N LEU A 292 -21.60 0.44 -15.37
CA LEU A 292 -22.41 -0.05 -16.50
C LEU A 292 -23.89 -0.09 -16.15
N LYS A 293 -24.27 -0.60 -14.98
CA LYS A 293 -25.66 -0.64 -14.54
C LYS A 293 -26.30 0.75 -14.38
N LYS A 294 -25.48 1.74 -13.95
CA LYS A 294 -25.98 3.10 -13.69
C LYS A 294 -26.05 3.96 -14.95
N TYR A 295 -25.08 3.84 -15.87
CA TYR A 295 -24.88 4.81 -16.96
C TYR A 295 -25.18 4.26 -18.36
N LEU A 296 -25.15 2.91 -18.58
CA LEU A 296 -25.26 2.35 -19.92
C LEU A 296 -26.52 2.80 -20.66
N GLY A 297 -27.72 2.66 -20.08
CA GLY A 297 -28.97 3.15 -20.61
C GLY A 297 -29.13 3.04 -22.15
N GLU A 298 -29.47 4.18 -22.78
CA GLU A 298 -29.66 4.29 -24.25
C GLU A 298 -28.36 4.63 -25.01
N LYS A 299 -27.24 4.88 -24.32
CA LYS A 299 -25.95 5.22 -24.93
C LYS A 299 -24.91 4.19 -24.55
N ASP A 300 -23.94 4.00 -25.43
CA ASP A 300 -22.75 3.22 -25.12
C ASP A 300 -21.95 3.84 -23.96
N PHE A 301 -21.18 3.03 -23.27
CA PHE A 301 -20.35 3.47 -22.14
C PHE A 301 -18.88 3.45 -22.54
N HIS A 302 -18.17 4.53 -22.22
CA HIS A 302 -16.81 4.75 -22.67
C HIS A 302 -15.82 4.82 -21.51
N VAL A 303 -14.54 4.51 -21.79
CA VAL A 303 -13.44 4.67 -20.85
C VAL A 303 -12.24 5.28 -21.56
N GLU A 304 -11.67 6.33 -20.96
CA GLU A 304 -10.37 6.85 -21.36
C GLU A 304 -9.28 6.19 -20.51
N PHE A 305 -8.44 5.38 -21.14
CA PHE A 305 -7.38 4.63 -20.47
C PHE A 305 -6.01 5.03 -21.03
N LEU A 306 -5.09 5.44 -20.15
CA LEU A 306 -3.69 5.69 -20.51
C LEU A 306 -2.85 4.46 -20.15
N LYS A 307 -2.47 3.69 -21.15
CA LYS A 307 -1.63 2.50 -20.96
C LYS A 307 -0.18 2.91 -20.67
N THR A 308 0.38 2.35 -19.60
CA THR A 308 1.78 2.55 -19.18
C THR A 308 2.39 1.18 -18.83
N ASP A 309 3.72 1.09 -18.73
CA ASP A 309 4.38 -0.15 -18.29
C ASP A 309 3.97 -0.57 -16.88
N ARG A 310 3.56 0.39 -16.05
CA ARG A 310 3.16 0.15 -14.66
C ARG A 310 1.74 -0.38 -14.52
N ASN A 311 0.80 0.03 -15.39
CA ASN A 311 -0.63 -0.30 -15.27
C ASN A 311 -1.14 -1.33 -16.30
N LYS A 312 -0.27 -1.92 -17.11
CA LYS A 312 -0.65 -2.85 -18.18
C LYS A 312 -1.47 -4.05 -17.69
N PHE A 313 -1.17 -4.56 -16.49
CA PHE A 313 -1.91 -5.68 -15.89
C PHE A 313 -3.28 -5.28 -15.37
N SER A 314 -3.44 -4.03 -14.92
CA SER A 314 -4.73 -3.52 -14.44
C SER A 314 -5.75 -3.35 -15.57
N ALA A 315 -5.29 -3.24 -16.81
CA ALA A 315 -6.16 -3.13 -17.99
C ALA A 315 -6.94 -4.41 -18.30
N GLN A 316 -6.52 -5.56 -17.77
CA GLN A 316 -7.19 -6.85 -17.98
C GLN A 316 -8.68 -6.81 -17.60
N VAL A 317 -9.06 -5.99 -16.61
CA VAL A 317 -10.45 -5.83 -16.19
C VAL A 317 -11.38 -5.41 -17.33
N PHE A 318 -10.90 -4.63 -18.29
CA PHE A 318 -11.72 -4.20 -19.42
C PHE A 318 -12.01 -5.35 -20.38
N GLU A 319 -11.04 -6.24 -20.62
CA GLU A 319 -11.21 -7.45 -21.42
C GLU A 319 -12.16 -8.42 -20.70
N ASP A 320 -11.96 -8.65 -19.40
CA ASP A 320 -12.80 -9.51 -18.56
C ASP A 320 -14.27 -9.06 -18.56
N LEU A 321 -14.51 -7.76 -18.67
CA LEU A 321 -15.84 -7.17 -18.74
C LEU A 321 -16.34 -6.93 -20.18
N ASN A 322 -15.65 -7.46 -21.20
CA ASN A 322 -16.02 -7.38 -22.61
C ASN A 322 -16.06 -5.95 -23.20
N PHE A 323 -15.23 -5.02 -22.70
CA PHE A 323 -14.99 -3.75 -23.38
C PHE A 323 -14.24 -3.99 -24.69
N GLU A 324 -14.55 -3.20 -25.72
CA GLU A 324 -13.86 -3.21 -27.00
C GLU A 324 -12.96 -1.96 -27.11
N THR A 325 -11.85 -2.09 -27.82
CA THR A 325 -11.03 -0.92 -28.16
C THR A 325 -11.65 -0.17 -29.33
N LEU A 326 -12.12 1.04 -29.10
CA LEU A 326 -12.68 1.90 -30.14
C LEU A 326 -11.57 2.63 -30.91
N LYS A 327 -10.57 3.15 -30.21
CA LYS A 327 -9.46 3.93 -30.80
C LYS A 327 -8.23 3.86 -29.93
N ILE A 328 -7.06 3.85 -30.57
CA ILE A 328 -5.74 4.02 -29.92
C ILE A 328 -5.06 5.23 -30.52
N THR A 329 -4.54 6.12 -29.65
CA THR A 329 -3.75 7.29 -30.04
C THR A 329 -2.52 7.37 -29.14
N GLY A 330 -1.38 6.85 -29.61
CA GLY A 330 -0.19 6.65 -28.78
C GLY A 330 -0.49 5.71 -27.61
N SER A 331 -0.24 6.15 -26.39
CA SER A 331 -0.54 5.38 -25.16
C SER A 331 -1.99 5.54 -24.68
N LYS A 332 -2.80 6.38 -25.32
CA LYS A 332 -4.21 6.59 -24.95
C LYS A 332 -5.10 5.60 -25.70
N HIS A 333 -5.83 4.79 -24.94
CA HIS A 333 -6.83 3.85 -25.42
C HIS A 333 -8.22 4.39 -25.10
N HIS A 334 -9.08 4.45 -26.10
CA HIS A 334 -10.48 4.74 -25.93
C HIS A 334 -11.23 3.40 -26.02
N LEU A 335 -11.85 3.01 -24.92
CA LEU A 335 -12.57 1.75 -24.81
C LEU A 335 -14.08 2.02 -24.81
N ILE A 336 -14.84 1.05 -25.32
CA ILE A 336 -16.30 1.13 -25.43
C ILE A 336 -16.94 -0.15 -24.91
N PHE A 337 -18.00 -0.02 -24.14
CA PHE A 337 -18.94 -1.07 -23.84
C PHE A 337 -20.26 -0.75 -24.55
N LYS A 338 -20.62 -1.56 -25.53
CA LYS A 338 -21.82 -1.31 -26.35
C LYS A 338 -23.09 -1.60 -25.55
N LYS A 339 -24.08 -0.73 -25.67
CA LYS A 339 -25.39 -0.87 -25.02
C LYS A 339 -26.12 -2.16 -25.38
N SER A 340 -25.81 -2.76 -26.53
CA SER A 340 -26.39 -4.03 -26.96
C SER A 340 -25.83 -5.25 -26.22
N LYS A 341 -24.76 -5.11 -25.44
CA LYS A 341 -24.16 -6.21 -24.68
C LYS A 341 -24.83 -6.39 -23.33
N ALA A 342 -24.92 -7.63 -22.87
CA ALA A 342 -25.32 -7.93 -21.51
C ALA A 342 -24.21 -7.52 -20.54
N ILE A 343 -24.59 -6.83 -19.45
CA ILE A 343 -23.67 -6.43 -18.41
C ILE A 343 -23.20 -7.66 -17.63
N PRO A 344 -21.88 -7.94 -17.56
CA PRO A 344 -21.36 -9.05 -16.77
C PRO A 344 -21.74 -8.91 -15.29
N GLU A 345 -22.28 -9.98 -14.73
CA GLU A 345 -22.73 -9.97 -13.35
C GLU A 345 -21.54 -10.23 -12.39
N GLU A 346 -21.24 -9.27 -11.51
CA GLU A 346 -20.29 -9.48 -10.43
C GLU A 346 -21.03 -10.05 -9.20
N LYS A 347 -20.67 -11.28 -8.81
CA LYS A 347 -21.32 -12.03 -7.71
C LYS A 347 -20.44 -12.22 -6.48
N ILE A 348 -19.21 -11.70 -6.51
CA ILE A 348 -18.22 -11.93 -5.45
C ILE A 348 -18.25 -10.77 -4.45
N ILE A 349 -18.36 -9.55 -4.97
CA ILE A 349 -18.27 -8.31 -4.18
C ILE A 349 -19.68 -7.77 -3.90
N LYS A 350 -19.97 -7.47 -2.63
CA LYS A 350 -21.19 -6.77 -2.26
C LYS A 350 -21.01 -5.27 -2.46
N VAL A 351 -21.80 -4.68 -3.32
CA VAL A 351 -21.72 -3.25 -3.66
C VAL A 351 -22.87 -2.49 -3.00
N SER A 352 -22.55 -1.42 -2.30
CA SER A 352 -23.50 -0.44 -1.74
C SER A 352 -23.20 0.95 -2.29
N TYR A 353 -24.21 1.64 -2.80
CA TYR A 353 -24.10 3.01 -3.28
C TYR A 353 -24.86 3.96 -2.37
N PHE A 354 -24.23 5.08 -2.03
CA PHE A 354 -24.79 6.13 -1.19
C PHE A 354 -24.95 7.40 -2.03
N GLU A 355 -26.17 7.90 -2.14
CA GLU A 355 -26.45 9.13 -2.87
C GLU A 355 -25.94 10.37 -2.12
N ALA A 356 -25.65 11.44 -2.85
CA ALA A 356 -25.39 12.74 -2.24
C ALA A 356 -26.65 13.20 -1.48
N LYS A 357 -26.44 13.69 -0.26
CA LYS A 357 -27.53 14.26 0.53
C LYS A 357 -27.86 15.66 0.06
#